data_661e7fcd74b01e12d819967604db88e8
#
_entry.id   661e7fcd74b01e12d819967604db88e8
#
_cell.length_a   1.000
_cell.length_b   1.000
_cell.length_c   1.000
_cell.angle_alpha   90.00
_cell.angle_beta   90.00
_cell.angle_gamma   90.00
#
_symmetry.space_group_name_H-M   'P 1'
#
loop_
_entity.id
_entity.type
_entity.pdbx_description
1 polymer ?
#
loop_
_entity_poly.entity_id
_entity_poly.type
_entity_poly.pdbx_seq_one_letter_code
_entity_poly.pdbx_strand_id
1 'polypeptide(L)'
;LSIKDPLKRKTLQKGVQQLAEEGTIQLFYEPHLGKQDPILGVVGELQFDVLMFRLNEEYGLEVKLERMPFSVARWPRNKTGAALEGNLKGGARPFIDQDDHVVVLLEKEWDLRWLEKENPDLEFLISAPV
;
A
#
# COMPACT_ATOMS: atom_id res chain seq x y z
N LEU A 1 -3.96 8.55 -5.43
CA LEU A 1 -4.83 8.39 -6.60
C LEU A 1 -6.04 9.29 -6.46
N SER A 2 -6.27 10.16 -7.42
CA SER A 2 -7.45 11.02 -7.40
C SER A 2 -8.31 10.81 -8.63
N ILE A 3 -9.63 11.04 -8.48
CA ILE A 3 -10.61 10.86 -9.54
C ILE A 3 -11.42 12.15 -9.68
N LYS A 4 -11.65 12.56 -10.93
CA LYS A 4 -12.35 13.82 -11.22
C LYS A 4 -13.85 13.78 -10.90
N ASP A 5 -14.48 12.63 -11.05
CA ASP A 5 -15.91 12.47 -10.85
C ASP A 5 -16.18 11.69 -9.54
N PRO A 6 -16.74 12.35 -8.51
CA PRO A 6 -17.03 11.67 -7.24
C PRO A 6 -17.99 10.49 -7.38
N LEU A 7 -18.86 10.49 -8.37
CA LEU A 7 -19.79 9.40 -8.59
C LEU A 7 -19.11 8.13 -9.05
N LYS A 8 -17.88 8.23 -9.58
CA LYS A 8 -17.11 7.09 -10.06
C LYS A 8 -16.18 6.50 -9.00
N ARG A 9 -16.18 7.02 -7.79
CA ARG A 9 -15.32 6.51 -6.72
C ARG A 9 -15.56 5.05 -6.40
N LYS A 10 -16.81 4.63 -6.38
CA LYS A 10 -17.16 3.24 -6.12
C LYS A 10 -16.65 2.32 -7.22
N THR A 11 -16.74 2.77 -8.47
CA THR A 11 -16.21 2.02 -9.61
C THR A 11 -14.69 1.91 -9.53
N LEU A 12 -14.02 3.00 -9.13
CA LEU A 12 -12.57 2.98 -8.93
C LEU A 12 -12.17 1.99 -7.86
N GLN A 13 -12.83 2.02 -6.69
CA GLN A 13 -12.54 1.10 -5.59
C GLN A 13 -12.71 -0.35 -6.03
N LYS A 14 -13.77 -0.63 -6.77
CA LYS A 14 -14.05 -1.97 -7.29
C LYS A 14 -12.98 -2.41 -8.29
N GLY A 15 -12.59 -1.51 -9.19
CA GLY A 15 -11.59 -1.79 -10.21
C GLY A 15 -10.22 -2.07 -9.62
N VAL A 16 -9.74 -1.23 -8.70
CA VAL A 16 -8.43 -1.43 -8.09
C VAL A 16 -8.42 -2.66 -7.19
N GLN A 17 -9.52 -2.96 -6.51
CA GLN A 17 -9.63 -4.16 -5.70
C GLN A 17 -9.54 -5.42 -6.56
N GLN A 18 -10.22 -5.44 -7.70
CA GLN A 18 -10.16 -6.55 -8.62
C GLN A 18 -8.76 -6.75 -9.18
N LEU A 19 -8.07 -5.68 -9.55
CA LEU A 19 -6.70 -5.76 -10.03
C LEU A 19 -5.74 -6.25 -8.95
N ALA A 20 -5.98 -5.89 -7.70
CA ALA A 20 -5.20 -6.39 -6.57
C ALA A 20 -5.43 -7.88 -6.35
N GLU A 21 -6.66 -8.34 -6.48
CA GLU A 21 -6.99 -9.76 -6.37
C GLU A 21 -6.36 -10.59 -7.48
N GLU A 22 -6.18 -10.01 -8.66
CA GLU A 22 -5.45 -10.65 -9.76
C GLU A 22 -3.94 -10.70 -9.53
N GLY A 23 -3.44 -9.98 -8.53
CA GLY A 23 -2.00 -9.90 -8.26
C GLY A 23 -1.26 -8.88 -9.12
N THR A 24 -1.97 -8.07 -9.89
CA THR A 24 -1.39 -7.05 -10.77
C THR A 24 -0.80 -5.88 -9.99
N ILE A 25 -1.47 -5.51 -8.90
CA ILE A 25 -1.06 -4.38 -8.03
C ILE A 25 -1.21 -4.77 -6.57
N GLN A 26 -0.59 -3.96 -5.70
CA GLN A 26 -0.83 -4.02 -4.26
C GLN A 26 -1.56 -2.74 -3.84
N LEU A 27 -2.44 -2.86 -2.85
CA LEU A 27 -3.21 -1.73 -2.33
C LEU A 27 -2.81 -1.44 -0.89
N PHE A 28 -2.60 -0.16 -0.61
CA PHE A 28 -2.33 0.34 0.73
C PHE A 28 -3.24 1.52 1.04
N TYR A 29 -3.57 1.71 2.30
CA TYR A 29 -4.48 2.78 2.73
C TYR A 29 -3.92 3.47 3.97
N GLU A 30 -4.17 4.77 4.11
CA GLU A 30 -3.92 5.45 5.37
C GLU A 30 -5.02 5.08 6.37
N PRO A 31 -4.67 4.69 7.60
CA PRO A 31 -5.67 4.23 8.58
C PRO A 31 -6.77 5.24 8.89
N HIS A 32 -6.46 6.52 8.83
CA HIS A 32 -7.40 7.59 9.17
C HIS A 32 -8.29 8.05 8.02
N LEU A 33 -7.93 7.72 6.78
CA LEU A 33 -8.65 8.15 5.59
C LEU A 33 -9.57 7.08 5.01
N GLY A 34 -9.49 5.86 5.52
CA GLY A 34 -10.27 4.75 5.00
C GLY A 34 -9.84 4.37 3.58
N LYS A 35 -10.74 3.77 2.83
CA LYS A 35 -10.44 3.22 1.51
C LYS A 35 -10.74 4.17 0.35
N GLN A 36 -10.85 5.47 0.61
CA GLN A 36 -11.21 6.46 -0.40
C GLN A 36 -10.05 6.81 -1.34
N ASP A 37 -8.83 6.88 -0.80
CA ASP A 37 -7.64 7.25 -1.56
C ASP A 37 -6.59 6.13 -1.47
N PRO A 38 -6.72 5.07 -2.29
CA PRO A 38 -5.77 3.98 -2.23
C PRO A 38 -4.39 4.40 -2.73
N ILE A 39 -3.35 3.85 -2.10
CA ILE A 39 -1.99 3.94 -2.57
C ILE A 39 -1.70 2.64 -3.32
N LEU A 40 -1.23 2.76 -4.57
CA LEU A 40 -1.01 1.60 -5.42
C LEU A 40 0.46 1.25 -5.48
N GLY A 41 0.77 -0.02 -5.24
CA GLY A 41 2.11 -0.55 -5.39
C GLY A 41 2.22 -1.41 -6.64
N VAL A 42 3.27 -1.19 -7.44
CA VAL A 42 3.54 -1.98 -8.63
C VAL A 42 5.01 -2.38 -8.65
N VAL A 43 5.32 -3.43 -9.42
CA VAL A 43 6.69 -3.95 -9.47
C VAL A 43 7.61 -3.06 -10.31
N GLY A 44 7.09 -2.42 -11.34
CA GLY A 44 7.88 -1.55 -12.21
C GLY A 44 7.03 -0.45 -12.83
N GLU A 45 7.68 0.57 -13.38
CA GLU A 45 6.99 1.75 -13.92
C GLU A 45 6.05 1.44 -15.09
N LEU A 46 6.40 0.47 -15.92
CA LEU A 46 5.52 0.03 -17.00
C LEU A 46 4.18 -0.47 -16.51
N GLN A 47 4.14 -0.98 -15.29
CA GLN A 47 2.90 -1.44 -14.67
C GLN A 47 1.91 -0.31 -14.42
N PHE A 48 2.39 0.90 -14.20
CA PHE A 48 1.50 2.06 -14.05
C PHE A 48 0.77 2.37 -15.36
N ASP A 49 1.46 2.27 -16.49
CA ASP A 49 0.83 2.50 -17.79
C ASP A 49 -0.22 1.43 -18.09
N VAL A 50 0.06 0.18 -17.76
CA VAL A 50 -0.89 -0.93 -17.90
C VAL A 50 -2.09 -0.70 -17.01
N LEU A 51 -1.87 -0.28 -15.77
CA LEU A 51 -2.92 0.03 -14.82
C LEU A 51 -3.84 1.13 -15.32
N MET A 52 -3.27 2.23 -15.81
CA MET A 52 -4.04 3.36 -16.35
C MET A 52 -4.87 2.94 -17.55
N PHE A 53 -4.27 2.15 -18.44
CA PHE A 53 -4.96 1.62 -19.61
C PHE A 53 -6.16 0.75 -19.20
N ARG A 54 -5.96 -0.17 -18.27
CA ARG A 54 -7.03 -1.06 -17.81
C ARG A 54 -8.15 -0.31 -17.10
N LEU A 55 -7.82 0.67 -16.26
CA LEU A 55 -8.84 1.48 -15.59
C LEU A 55 -9.68 2.28 -16.58
N ASN A 56 -9.05 2.78 -17.64
CA ASN A 56 -9.77 3.50 -18.68
C ASN A 56 -10.64 2.56 -19.53
N GLU A 57 -10.06 1.48 -20.04
CA GLU A 57 -10.74 0.57 -20.99
C GLU A 57 -11.78 -0.32 -20.33
N GLU A 58 -11.49 -0.87 -19.17
CA GLU A 58 -12.39 -1.81 -18.50
C GLU A 58 -13.42 -1.13 -17.62
N TYR A 59 -13.11 0.03 -17.06
CA TYR A 59 -13.97 0.69 -16.07
C TYR A 59 -14.40 2.10 -16.49
N GLY A 60 -13.91 2.59 -17.63
CA GLY A 60 -14.26 3.92 -18.11
C GLY A 60 -13.80 5.05 -17.20
N LEU A 61 -12.71 4.88 -16.49
CA LEU A 61 -12.23 5.84 -15.51
C LEU A 61 -11.06 6.65 -16.03
N GLU A 62 -11.14 7.98 -15.85
CA GLU A 62 -10.01 8.87 -16.01
C GLU A 62 -9.48 9.18 -14.62
N VAL A 63 -8.30 8.65 -14.29
CA VAL A 63 -7.68 8.84 -12.98
C VAL A 63 -6.35 9.56 -13.14
N LYS A 64 -6.01 10.33 -12.11
CA LYS A 64 -4.71 10.98 -12.02
C LYS A 64 -3.92 10.29 -10.92
N LEU A 65 -2.71 9.83 -11.26
CA LEU A 65 -1.81 9.22 -10.29
C LEU A 65 -0.82 10.27 -9.80
N GLU A 66 -0.70 10.37 -8.48
CA GLU A 66 0.38 11.11 -7.85
C GLU A 66 1.44 10.12 -7.39
N ARG A 67 2.70 10.38 -7.75
CA ARG A 67 3.79 9.55 -7.30
C ARG A 67 4.06 9.81 -5.83
N MET A 68 4.11 8.72 -5.06
CA MET A 68 4.53 8.77 -3.66
C MET A 68 6.04 8.50 -3.60
N PRO A 69 6.75 9.04 -2.60
CA PRO A 69 8.19 8.87 -2.50
C PRO A 69 8.62 7.50 -1.98
N PHE A 70 7.70 6.57 -1.84
CA PHE A 70 7.97 5.26 -1.24
C PHE A 70 8.46 4.26 -2.28
N SER A 71 9.48 3.48 -1.93
CA SER A 71 10.00 2.42 -2.77
C SER A 71 10.06 1.06 -2.07
N VAL A 72 9.84 1.03 -0.76
CA VAL A 72 9.97 -0.18 0.06
C VAL A 72 8.71 -0.39 0.86
N ALA A 73 8.14 -1.58 0.82
CA ALA A 73 7.01 -1.97 1.67
C ALA A 73 7.42 -3.17 2.53
N ARG A 74 7.12 -3.09 3.84
CA ARG A 74 7.42 -4.17 4.77
C ARG A 74 6.28 -4.34 5.76
N TRP A 75 6.01 -5.57 6.14
CA TRP A 75 4.95 -5.94 7.09
C TRP A 75 5.58 -6.28 8.43
N PRO A 76 5.47 -5.39 9.44
CA PRO A 76 6.04 -5.64 10.76
C PRO A 76 5.24 -6.70 11.51
N ARG A 77 5.95 -7.56 12.22
CA ARG A 77 5.36 -8.61 13.04
C ARG A 77 6.26 -8.83 14.26
N ASN A 78 5.66 -9.13 15.41
CA ASN A 78 6.43 -9.53 16.57
C ASN A 78 7.13 -10.87 16.31
N LYS A 79 8.39 -10.98 16.69
CA LYS A 79 9.16 -12.23 16.55
C LYS A 79 8.56 -13.38 17.34
N THR A 80 7.82 -13.07 18.39
CA THR A 80 7.11 -14.06 19.22
C THR A 80 5.80 -14.54 18.62
N GLY A 81 5.34 -13.92 17.54
CA GLY A 81 4.04 -14.20 16.93
C GLY A 81 2.88 -13.50 17.61
N ALA A 82 3.13 -12.71 18.66
CA ALA A 82 2.09 -11.94 19.32
C ALA A 82 1.59 -10.81 18.41
N ALA A 83 0.36 -10.33 18.68
CA ALA A 83 -0.19 -9.20 17.93
C ALA A 83 0.67 -7.96 18.10
N LEU A 84 0.79 -7.18 17.02
CA LEU A 84 1.51 -5.92 17.06
C LEU A 84 0.73 -4.92 17.89
N GLU A 85 1.32 -4.44 18.98
CA GLU A 85 0.71 -3.47 19.87
C GLU A 85 1.48 -2.15 19.84
N GLY A 86 0.72 -1.04 19.87
CA GLY A 86 1.29 0.30 19.93
C GLY A 86 1.89 0.77 18.62
N ASN A 87 2.56 1.90 18.69
CA ASN A 87 3.19 2.51 17.53
C ASN A 87 4.60 2.01 17.34
N LEU A 88 5.03 1.96 16.09
CA LEU A 88 6.41 1.65 15.74
C LEU A 88 7.34 2.77 16.20
N LYS A 89 8.50 2.39 16.73
CA LYS A 89 9.56 3.35 17.06
C LYS A 89 10.30 3.74 15.78
N GLY A 90 10.88 4.93 15.79
CA GLY A 90 11.65 5.40 14.64
C GLY A 90 10.91 6.33 13.69
N GLY A 91 9.69 6.74 14.04
CA GLY A 91 8.93 7.74 13.29
C GLY A 91 8.25 7.24 12.02
N ALA A 92 8.21 5.92 11.82
CA ALA A 92 7.52 5.36 10.65
C ALA A 92 6.01 5.49 10.80
N ARG A 93 5.34 5.92 9.71
CA ARG A 93 3.88 5.96 9.66
C ARG A 93 3.34 4.59 9.28
N PRO A 94 2.37 4.07 10.02
CA PRO A 94 1.72 2.83 9.62
C PRO A 94 0.68 3.08 8.52
N PHE A 95 0.60 2.12 7.61
CA PHE A 95 -0.45 2.03 6.59
C PHE A 95 -1.16 0.68 6.76
N ILE A 96 -2.22 0.48 6.03
CA ILE A 96 -2.97 -0.78 6.04
C ILE A 96 -3.00 -1.33 4.63
N ASP A 97 -2.82 -2.64 4.48
CA ASP A 97 -2.97 -3.29 3.19
C ASP A 97 -4.45 -3.66 2.93
N GLN A 98 -4.70 -4.33 1.80
CA GLN A 98 -6.06 -4.70 1.39
C GLN A 98 -6.73 -5.70 2.34
N ASP A 99 -5.96 -6.40 3.16
CA ASP A 99 -6.45 -7.39 4.12
C ASP A 99 -6.36 -6.89 5.57
N ASP A 100 -6.25 -5.58 5.75
CA ASP A 100 -6.17 -4.89 7.03
C ASP A 100 -4.92 -5.22 7.86
N HIS A 101 -3.86 -5.70 7.21
CA HIS A 101 -2.58 -5.87 7.87
C HIS A 101 -1.82 -4.56 7.93
N VAL A 102 -1.12 -4.33 9.04
CA VAL A 102 -0.23 -3.16 9.16
C VAL A 102 0.96 -3.33 8.23
N VAL A 103 1.27 -2.26 7.50
CA VAL A 103 2.41 -2.21 6.59
C VAL A 103 3.11 -0.87 6.76
N VAL A 104 4.44 -0.85 6.62
CA VAL A 104 5.20 0.38 6.57
C VAL A 104 5.69 0.62 5.15
N LEU A 105 5.54 1.86 4.70
CA LEU A 105 6.02 2.29 3.39
C LEU A 105 7.20 3.23 3.61
N LEU A 106 8.33 2.93 3.00
CA LEU A 106 9.60 3.60 3.24
C LEU A 106 10.18 4.12 1.93
N GLU A 107 10.89 5.22 2.00
CA GLU A 107 11.53 5.80 0.83
C GLU A 107 12.77 5.01 0.40
N LYS A 108 13.56 4.53 1.36
CA LYS A 108 14.86 3.90 1.10
C LYS A 108 15.08 2.68 1.99
N GLU A 109 15.91 1.77 1.53
CA GLU A 109 16.40 0.64 2.33
C GLU A 109 17.06 1.07 3.64
N TRP A 110 17.71 2.22 3.64
CA TRP A 110 18.31 2.79 4.83
C TRP A 110 17.29 3.01 5.95
N ASP A 111 16.10 3.47 5.58
CA ASP A 111 15.01 3.67 6.54
C ASP A 111 14.56 2.36 7.17
N LEU A 112 14.58 1.28 6.40
CA LEU A 112 14.28 -0.05 6.91
C LEU A 112 15.30 -0.50 7.95
N ARG A 113 16.58 -0.28 7.70
CA ARG A 113 17.63 -0.62 8.66
C ARG A 113 17.49 0.15 9.97
N TRP A 114 17.10 1.41 9.86
CA TRP A 114 16.82 2.24 11.03
C TRP A 114 15.65 1.67 11.85
N LEU A 115 14.55 1.29 11.18
CA LEU A 115 13.39 0.69 11.85
C LEU A 115 13.73 -0.63 12.52
N GLU A 116 14.53 -1.46 11.88
CA GLU A 116 14.96 -2.74 12.45
C GLU A 116 15.77 -2.51 13.73
N LYS A 117 16.60 -1.49 13.72
CA LYS A 117 17.42 -1.13 14.88
C LYS A 117 16.58 -0.59 16.03
N GLU A 118 15.57 0.25 15.72
CA GLU A 118 14.71 0.85 16.73
C GLU A 118 13.66 -0.12 17.28
N ASN A 119 13.37 -1.20 16.55
CA ASN A 119 12.36 -2.19 16.92
C ASN A 119 12.94 -3.61 16.89
N PRO A 120 13.89 -3.93 17.81
CA PRO A 120 14.59 -5.22 17.75
C PRO A 120 13.69 -6.43 17.99
N ASP A 121 12.51 -6.24 18.58
CA ASP A 121 11.55 -7.32 18.84
C ASP A 121 10.62 -7.60 17.66
N LEU A 122 10.75 -6.83 16.59
CA LEU A 122 9.93 -6.98 15.39
C LEU A 122 10.74 -7.54 14.24
N GLU A 123 10.07 -8.33 13.42
CA GLU A 123 10.59 -8.68 12.10
C GLU A 123 9.77 -7.96 11.03
N PHE A 124 10.41 -7.63 9.91
CA PHE A 124 9.79 -6.89 8.81
C PHE A 124 9.73 -7.79 7.59
N LEU A 125 8.52 -8.30 7.31
CA LEU A 125 8.31 -9.26 6.24
C LEU A 125 8.26 -8.56 4.89
N ILE A 126 8.74 -9.24 3.84
CA ILE A 126 8.73 -8.69 2.48
C ILE A 126 7.40 -8.91 1.76
N SER A 127 6.51 -9.71 2.35
CA SER A 127 5.18 -9.97 1.80
C SER A 127 4.16 -10.00 2.93
N ALA A 128 2.89 -9.86 2.58
CA ALA A 128 1.82 -9.87 3.57
C ALA A 128 1.78 -11.20 4.31
N PRO A 129 1.47 -11.17 5.62
CA PRO A 129 1.28 -12.42 6.38
C PRO A 129 0.08 -13.20 5.83
N VAL A 130 0.21 -14.49 5.91
CA VAL A 130 -0.83 -15.41 5.44
C VAL A 130 -1.75 -15.79 6.59
#